data_92a51099c5b78d43e6746ca65deb48af
#
_entry.id   92a51099c5b78d43e6746ca65deb48af
#
_cell.length_a   1.000
_cell.length_b   1.000
_cell.length_c   1.000
_cell.angle_alpha   90.00
_cell.angle_beta   90.00
_cell.angle_gamma   90.00
#
_symmetry.space_group_name_H-M   'P 1'
#
loop_
_entity.id
_entity.type
_entity.pdbx_description
1 polymer ?
#
loop_
_entity_poly.entity_id
_entity_poly.type
_entity_poly.pdbx_seq_one_letter_code
_entity_poly.pdbx_strand_id
1 'polypeptide(L)'
;MEVLGLIKKYKYQLFITINLLWIWALLSPNIYYFDDSYRAAGGYYNWGGDFRPFSDWLYYTIGMGRNFTDLTPLPQILALGFLYSIYFLYLKNFTHKKMTLTNLVVFIPIIWSPFLLSNLYFRYDSIFMLLAVLLSVLAIFEVNHKKYIRAILLLFVALGFYQPAIVAYVCTALFIIYKIEQENKKSIFKLWFKKSAIYFSVFLVAILLYYFLVMKFTTDYNFYSATHSQMAIKNFIPNVIQAIKEISIIFHGDTGSIYLAIFFYLVLLNLIFLIQKVSYFGLLIFIVTHLSFIISAVGVNLLLDVPRFEYRTFIFYGFYISYLLLGTSQLLNQANYKKYLYMILFFVTFYFYSIALNVSNAQKSKKDFEDSVMINLVQDLYEIDNCNDCYYVFLGEYNPYIVHRLIDKYPVIMKIVSSSGYYIYKMQNYFPVQLKYRKFVNDIDKYNFFEKNVNLYEILKQDKFYTIYGNGENIIIYFKGDGSYR
;
A
#
# COMPACT_ATOMS: atom_id res chain seq x y z
N MET A 1 -21.42 -26.90 -19.96
CA MET A 1 -21.86 -25.73 -20.76
C MET A 1 -22.81 -24.81 -19.98
N GLU A 2 -23.73 -25.32 -19.19
CA GLU A 2 -24.71 -24.54 -18.40
C GLU A 2 -24.08 -23.53 -17.40
N VAL A 3 -23.06 -23.92 -16.64
CA VAL A 3 -22.40 -23.03 -15.65
C VAL A 3 -21.79 -21.80 -16.33
N LEU A 4 -21.13 -21.96 -17.47
CA LEU A 4 -20.58 -20.82 -18.22
C LEU A 4 -21.67 -19.92 -18.81
N GLY A 5 -22.84 -20.48 -19.14
CA GLY A 5 -24.03 -19.73 -19.54
C GLY A 5 -24.58 -18.86 -18.41
N LEU A 6 -24.69 -19.43 -17.22
CA LEU A 6 -25.13 -18.74 -16.00
C LEU A 6 -24.16 -17.61 -15.61
N ILE A 7 -22.85 -17.88 -15.62
CA ILE A 7 -21.83 -16.85 -15.33
C ILE A 7 -21.92 -15.69 -16.33
N LYS A 8 -22.14 -15.94 -17.61
CA LYS A 8 -22.31 -14.87 -18.61
C LYS A 8 -23.59 -14.07 -18.38
N LYS A 9 -24.69 -14.73 -17.98
CA LYS A 9 -25.98 -14.08 -17.72
C LYS A 9 -25.93 -13.18 -16.49
N TYR A 10 -25.27 -13.63 -15.40
CA TYR A 10 -25.22 -12.95 -14.12
C TYR A 10 -23.88 -12.32 -13.80
N LYS A 11 -23.05 -12.03 -14.80
CA LYS A 11 -21.66 -11.54 -14.62
C LYS A 11 -21.55 -10.28 -13.78
N TYR A 12 -22.50 -9.35 -13.88
CA TYR A 12 -22.47 -8.11 -13.09
C TYR A 12 -22.87 -8.36 -11.63
N GLN A 13 -23.90 -9.17 -11.40
CA GLN A 13 -24.30 -9.54 -10.05
C GLN A 13 -23.17 -10.29 -9.33
N LEU A 14 -22.58 -11.27 -10.00
CA LEU A 14 -21.44 -12.02 -9.47
C LEU A 14 -20.24 -11.08 -9.17
N PHE A 15 -19.90 -10.19 -10.10
CA PHE A 15 -18.85 -9.21 -9.92
C PHE A 15 -19.11 -8.32 -8.71
N ILE A 16 -20.32 -7.76 -8.58
CA ILE A 16 -20.71 -6.92 -7.45
C ILE A 16 -20.61 -7.70 -6.14
N THR A 17 -21.21 -8.91 -6.09
CA THR A 17 -21.21 -9.73 -4.87
C THR A 17 -19.82 -10.05 -4.37
N ILE A 18 -18.91 -10.48 -5.27
CA ILE A 18 -17.53 -10.81 -4.91
C ILE A 18 -16.79 -9.56 -4.39
N ASN A 19 -17.00 -8.39 -5.03
CA ASN A 19 -16.38 -7.15 -4.57
C ASN A 19 -16.99 -6.67 -3.24
N LEU A 20 -18.28 -6.83 -2.99
CA LEU A 20 -18.88 -6.50 -1.69
C LEU A 20 -18.32 -7.39 -0.57
N LEU A 21 -18.12 -8.69 -0.83
CA LEU A 21 -17.48 -9.60 0.13
C LEU A 21 -16.03 -9.21 0.39
N TRP A 22 -15.29 -8.76 -0.63
CA TRP A 22 -13.93 -8.26 -0.48
C TRP A 22 -13.87 -6.97 0.35
N ILE A 23 -14.78 -6.02 0.09
CA ILE A 23 -14.91 -4.78 0.86
C ILE A 23 -15.25 -5.09 2.32
N TRP A 24 -16.21 -5.99 2.54
CA TRP A 24 -16.58 -6.42 3.89
C TRP A 24 -15.39 -7.04 4.62
N ALA A 25 -14.65 -7.95 3.97
CA ALA A 25 -13.47 -8.56 4.55
C ALA A 25 -12.42 -7.50 4.93
N LEU A 26 -12.17 -6.51 4.07
CA LEU A 26 -11.24 -5.42 4.32
C LEU A 26 -11.62 -4.57 5.54
N LEU A 27 -12.91 -4.24 5.69
CA LEU A 27 -13.39 -3.34 6.76
C LEU A 27 -13.64 -4.08 8.08
N SER A 28 -13.89 -5.40 8.03
CA SER A 28 -14.31 -6.19 9.19
C SER A 28 -13.31 -6.24 10.36
N PRO A 29 -11.96 -6.18 10.18
CA PRO A 29 -11.03 -6.17 11.30
C PRO A 29 -11.14 -4.93 12.17
N ASN A 30 -11.57 -3.79 11.61
CA ASN A 30 -11.75 -2.53 12.32
C ASN A 30 -10.57 -2.21 13.24
N ILE A 31 -9.37 -2.15 12.67
CA ILE A 31 -8.10 -1.95 13.38
C ILE A 31 -7.64 -0.50 13.32
N TYR A 32 -6.83 -0.09 14.27
CA TYR A 32 -5.92 1.04 14.11
C TYR A 32 -4.65 0.52 13.46
N TYR A 33 -4.33 1.02 12.26
CA TYR A 33 -3.24 0.53 11.45
C TYR A 33 -2.02 1.44 11.61
N PHE A 34 -0.89 0.90 12.07
CA PHE A 34 0.35 1.64 12.37
C PHE A 34 0.09 2.93 13.17
N ASP A 35 0.38 4.10 12.58
CA ASP A 35 0.27 5.42 13.19
C ASP A 35 -1.18 5.90 13.45
N ASP A 36 -2.20 5.20 12.95
CA ASP A 36 -3.60 5.48 13.34
C ASP A 36 -3.79 5.43 14.85
N SER A 37 -3.16 4.46 15.54
CA SER A 37 -3.25 4.35 17.01
C SER A 37 -2.67 5.60 17.69
N TYR A 38 -1.57 6.13 17.17
CA TYR A 38 -0.94 7.33 17.69
C TYR A 38 -1.80 8.57 17.45
N ARG A 39 -2.41 8.69 16.26
CA ARG A 39 -3.35 9.79 15.95
C ARG A 39 -4.61 9.73 16.80
N ALA A 40 -5.17 8.54 16.98
CA ALA A 40 -6.35 8.34 17.82
C ALA A 40 -6.09 8.72 19.28
N ALA A 41 -4.95 8.30 19.85
CA ALA A 41 -4.58 8.58 21.21
C ALA A 41 -4.18 10.05 21.43
N GLY A 42 -3.49 10.66 20.49
CA GLY A 42 -2.94 12.01 20.58
C GLY A 42 -3.87 13.12 20.07
N GLY A 43 -4.89 12.79 19.31
CA GLY A 43 -5.86 13.75 18.77
C GLY A 43 -5.25 14.84 17.88
N TYR A 44 -4.23 14.52 17.07
CA TYR A 44 -3.48 15.51 16.31
C TYR A 44 -3.56 15.31 14.78
N TYR A 45 -3.43 16.41 14.05
CA TYR A 45 -3.28 16.43 12.59
C TYR A 45 -1.81 16.17 12.21
N ASN A 46 -1.10 17.10 11.62
CA ASN A 46 0.36 17.08 11.35
C ASN A 46 0.80 16.20 10.16
N TRP A 47 -0.04 16.08 9.12
CA TRP A 47 0.43 15.56 7.83
C TRP A 47 1.29 16.58 7.07
N GLY A 48 1.13 17.89 7.37
CA GLY A 48 1.97 18.96 6.85
C GLY A 48 3.44 18.77 7.18
N GLY A 49 3.76 18.24 8.38
CA GLY A 49 5.12 17.88 8.77
C GLY A 49 5.74 16.75 7.93
N ASP A 50 4.90 15.96 7.22
CA ASP A 50 5.30 14.96 6.24
C ASP A 50 5.20 15.48 4.79
N PHE A 51 5.23 16.79 4.61
CA PHE A 51 5.01 17.46 3.33
C PHE A 51 3.66 17.15 2.68
N ARG A 52 2.56 16.98 3.47
CA ARG A 52 1.20 16.66 2.98
C ARG A 52 0.16 17.67 3.47
N PRO A 53 0.32 18.98 3.18
CA PRO A 53 -0.54 20.03 3.76
C PRO A 53 -2.01 19.90 3.34
N PHE A 54 -2.28 19.32 2.16
CA PHE A 54 -3.66 19.14 1.71
C PHE A 54 -4.39 18.05 2.48
N SER A 55 -3.66 17.11 3.11
CA SER A 55 -4.24 16.10 3.99
C SER A 55 -4.77 16.73 5.28
N ASP A 56 -4.00 17.64 5.91
CA ASP A 56 -4.46 18.39 7.08
C ASP A 56 -5.71 19.22 6.75
N TRP A 57 -5.65 19.97 5.64
CA TRP A 57 -6.77 20.80 5.20
C TRP A 57 -8.04 19.98 4.93
N LEU A 58 -7.92 18.87 4.20
CA LEU A 58 -9.07 18.04 3.86
C LEU A 58 -9.65 17.38 5.11
N TYR A 59 -8.81 16.82 6.00
CA TYR A 59 -9.32 16.16 7.21
C TYR A 59 -9.94 17.17 8.18
N TYR A 60 -9.36 18.35 8.31
CA TYR A 60 -9.95 19.47 9.06
C TYR A 60 -11.34 19.83 8.53
N THR A 61 -11.51 19.84 7.21
CA THR A 61 -12.78 20.18 6.54
C THR A 61 -13.84 19.09 6.77
N ILE A 62 -13.51 17.82 6.57
CA ILE A 62 -14.47 16.71 6.76
C ILE A 62 -14.74 16.43 8.25
N GLY A 63 -13.79 16.68 9.13
CA GLY A 63 -13.91 16.58 10.58
C GLY A 63 -14.64 17.76 11.23
N MET A 64 -14.98 18.79 10.45
CA MET A 64 -15.73 19.98 10.90
C MET A 64 -15.09 20.73 12.07
N GLY A 65 -13.75 20.74 12.18
CA GLY A 65 -13.14 21.51 13.26
C GLY A 65 -11.69 21.19 13.59
N ARG A 66 -11.22 21.84 14.67
CA ARG A 66 -9.83 21.72 15.12
C ARG A 66 -9.54 20.44 15.89
N ASN A 67 -10.56 19.86 16.51
CA ASN A 67 -10.40 18.62 17.26
C ASN A 67 -10.39 17.45 16.30
N PHE A 68 -9.37 16.62 16.41
CA PHE A 68 -9.26 15.42 15.62
C PHE A 68 -10.38 14.44 16.00
N THR A 69 -11.09 13.92 15.01
CA THR A 69 -12.21 13.00 15.20
C THR A 69 -12.02 11.72 14.40
N ASP A 70 -12.46 10.60 14.94
CA ASP A 70 -12.48 9.33 14.22
C ASP A 70 -13.79 9.24 13.40
N LEU A 71 -13.65 9.40 12.09
CA LEU A 71 -14.76 9.33 11.13
C LEU A 71 -14.91 7.95 10.50
N THR A 72 -14.22 6.93 11.02
CA THR A 72 -14.27 5.56 10.49
C THR A 72 -15.71 5.02 10.46
N PRO A 73 -16.18 4.36 9.37
CA PRO A 73 -15.40 3.92 8.20
C PRO A 73 -15.44 4.89 6.99
N LEU A 74 -15.87 6.14 7.15
CA LEU A 74 -16.08 7.08 6.05
C LEU A 74 -14.81 7.30 5.18
N PRO A 75 -13.60 7.54 5.74
CA PRO A 75 -12.41 7.74 4.92
C PRO A 75 -12.08 6.51 4.07
N GLN A 76 -12.25 5.30 4.61
CA GLN A 76 -12.00 4.05 3.90
C GLN A 76 -13.05 3.81 2.79
N ILE A 77 -14.32 4.13 3.03
CA ILE A 77 -15.39 4.04 2.01
C ILE A 77 -15.10 5.01 0.85
N LEU A 78 -14.71 6.25 1.15
CA LEU A 78 -14.33 7.22 0.12
C LEU A 78 -13.09 6.77 -0.65
N ALA A 79 -12.08 6.23 0.04
CA ALA A 79 -10.90 5.64 -0.58
C ALA A 79 -11.25 4.52 -1.57
N LEU A 80 -12.16 3.63 -1.19
CA LEU A 80 -12.71 2.59 -2.06
C LEU A 80 -13.45 3.20 -3.26
N GLY A 81 -14.24 4.25 -3.06
CA GLY A 81 -14.91 4.99 -4.13
C GLY A 81 -13.91 5.54 -5.16
N PHE A 82 -12.80 6.11 -4.71
CA PHE A 82 -11.72 6.58 -5.59
C PHE A 82 -11.04 5.42 -6.34
N LEU A 83 -10.79 4.31 -5.67
CA LEU A 83 -10.19 3.12 -6.26
C LEU A 83 -11.07 2.52 -7.35
N TYR A 84 -12.38 2.38 -7.10
CA TYR A 84 -13.32 1.92 -8.12
C TYR A 84 -13.47 2.93 -9.26
N SER A 85 -13.35 4.23 -9.01
CA SER A 85 -13.32 5.26 -10.05
C SER A 85 -12.12 5.05 -11.00
N ILE A 86 -10.93 4.74 -10.45
CA ILE A 86 -9.76 4.38 -11.26
C ILE A 86 -10.05 3.16 -12.12
N TYR A 87 -10.59 2.10 -11.52
CA TYR A 87 -10.96 0.88 -12.23
C TYR A 87 -11.92 1.14 -13.40
N PHE A 88 -12.97 1.92 -13.18
CA PHE A 88 -13.93 2.27 -14.25
C PHE A 88 -13.30 3.16 -15.33
N LEU A 89 -12.38 4.06 -14.97
CA LEU A 89 -11.60 4.82 -15.94
C LEU A 89 -10.77 3.89 -16.84
N TYR A 90 -10.13 2.87 -16.28
CA TYR A 90 -9.39 1.87 -17.04
C TYR A 90 -10.28 1.05 -17.95
N LEU A 91 -11.41 0.56 -17.46
CA LEU A 91 -12.42 -0.12 -18.27
C LEU A 91 -12.86 0.73 -19.45
N LYS A 92 -13.23 1.98 -19.21
CA LYS A 92 -13.70 2.90 -20.25
C LYS A 92 -12.64 3.18 -21.33
N ASN A 93 -11.38 3.36 -20.93
CA ASN A 93 -10.35 3.85 -21.84
C ASN A 93 -9.55 2.73 -22.54
N PHE A 94 -9.45 1.54 -21.94
CA PHE A 94 -8.58 0.46 -22.44
C PHE A 94 -9.33 -0.79 -22.89
N THR A 95 -10.67 -0.82 -22.83
CA THR A 95 -11.47 -1.91 -23.39
C THR A 95 -12.30 -1.44 -24.58
N HIS A 96 -12.66 -2.38 -25.45
CA HIS A 96 -13.61 -2.11 -26.53
C HIS A 96 -15.03 -1.96 -25.98
N LYS A 97 -15.93 -1.32 -26.77
CA LYS A 97 -17.32 -0.97 -26.38
C LYS A 97 -18.17 -2.08 -25.71
N LYS A 98 -17.83 -3.37 -25.90
CA LYS A 98 -18.55 -4.49 -25.25
C LYS A 98 -17.90 -4.85 -23.92
N MET A 99 -18.65 -4.71 -22.84
CA MET A 99 -18.28 -5.18 -21.50
C MET A 99 -18.35 -6.71 -21.45
N THR A 100 -17.24 -7.38 -21.69
CA THR A 100 -17.09 -8.83 -21.53
C THR A 100 -16.62 -9.17 -20.11
N LEU A 101 -16.79 -10.41 -19.68
CA LEU A 101 -16.25 -10.89 -18.41
C LEU A 101 -14.72 -10.70 -18.34
N THR A 102 -14.02 -10.98 -19.45
CA THR A 102 -12.57 -10.75 -19.56
C THR A 102 -12.21 -9.30 -19.25
N ASN A 103 -12.92 -8.34 -19.85
CA ASN A 103 -12.64 -6.92 -19.64
C ASN A 103 -12.84 -6.51 -18.17
N LEU A 104 -13.86 -7.04 -17.50
CA LEU A 104 -14.07 -6.80 -16.06
C LEU A 104 -12.92 -7.35 -15.22
N VAL A 105 -12.40 -8.54 -15.56
CA VAL A 105 -11.42 -9.22 -14.71
C VAL A 105 -9.98 -8.72 -14.94
N VAL A 106 -9.63 -8.29 -16.14
CA VAL A 106 -8.26 -7.83 -16.50
C VAL A 106 -7.76 -6.69 -15.62
N PHE A 107 -8.64 -5.79 -15.17
CA PHE A 107 -8.27 -4.63 -14.33
C PHE A 107 -8.54 -4.83 -12.83
N ILE A 108 -9.06 -5.99 -12.41
CA ILE A 108 -9.25 -6.31 -10.97
C ILE A 108 -7.94 -6.18 -10.17
N PRO A 109 -6.75 -6.54 -10.68
CA PRO A 109 -5.51 -6.36 -9.93
C PRO A 109 -5.25 -4.92 -9.47
N ILE A 110 -5.79 -3.91 -10.16
CA ILE A 110 -5.71 -2.50 -9.71
C ILE A 110 -6.43 -2.33 -8.36
N ILE A 111 -7.52 -3.06 -8.14
CA ILE A 111 -8.30 -2.98 -6.88
C ILE A 111 -7.75 -3.95 -5.84
N TRP A 112 -7.47 -5.20 -6.23
CA TRP A 112 -7.16 -6.30 -5.31
C TRP A 112 -5.67 -6.52 -5.08
N SER A 113 -4.80 -5.60 -5.55
CA SER A 113 -3.35 -5.71 -5.30
C SER A 113 -3.06 -5.91 -3.82
N PRO A 114 -2.32 -6.96 -3.43
CA PRO A 114 -1.97 -7.19 -2.04
C PRO A 114 -1.25 -6.01 -1.38
N PHE A 115 -0.40 -5.33 -2.13
CA PHE A 115 0.34 -4.17 -1.62
C PHE A 115 -0.57 -2.97 -1.32
N LEU A 116 -1.69 -2.83 -2.06
CA LEU A 116 -2.66 -1.76 -1.86
C LEU A 116 -3.47 -1.93 -0.56
N LEU A 117 -3.55 -3.15 -0.02
CA LEU A 117 -4.22 -3.41 1.26
C LEU A 117 -3.64 -2.53 2.37
N SER A 118 -2.32 -2.31 2.38
CA SER A 118 -1.67 -1.43 3.35
C SER A 118 -2.21 0.01 3.29
N ASN A 119 -2.56 0.52 2.11
CA ASN A 119 -3.17 1.85 1.97
C ASN A 119 -4.62 1.87 2.47
N LEU A 120 -5.35 0.78 2.31
CA LEU A 120 -6.77 0.70 2.62
C LEU A 120 -7.05 0.39 4.10
N TYR A 121 -6.09 -0.20 4.83
CA TYR A 121 -6.24 -0.45 6.27
C TYR A 121 -6.09 0.82 7.11
N PHE A 122 -5.42 1.87 6.62
CA PHE A 122 -5.36 3.13 7.35
C PHE A 122 -6.76 3.74 7.51
N ARG A 123 -7.15 4.03 8.75
CA ARG A 123 -8.43 4.66 9.07
C ARG A 123 -8.50 6.09 8.58
N TYR A 124 -7.40 6.82 8.73
CA TYR A 124 -7.34 8.26 8.48
C TYR A 124 -6.69 8.57 7.13
N ASP A 125 -5.56 7.93 6.83
CA ASP A 125 -4.74 8.23 5.66
C ASP A 125 -5.27 7.63 4.34
N SER A 126 -6.12 6.58 4.40
CA SER A 126 -6.60 5.89 3.20
C SER A 126 -7.25 6.81 2.18
N ILE A 127 -8.05 7.78 2.62
CA ILE A 127 -8.72 8.75 1.76
C ILE A 127 -7.72 9.58 0.95
N PHE A 128 -6.65 10.07 1.60
CA PHE A 128 -5.63 10.91 0.95
C PHE A 128 -4.82 10.11 -0.05
N MET A 129 -4.41 8.90 0.35
CA MET A 129 -3.61 8.01 -0.48
C MET A 129 -4.33 7.66 -1.77
N LEU A 130 -5.60 7.25 -1.69
CA LEU A 130 -6.37 6.83 -2.87
C LEU A 130 -6.88 8.02 -3.69
N LEU A 131 -7.18 9.16 -3.08
CA LEU A 131 -7.47 10.40 -3.80
C LEU A 131 -6.24 10.83 -4.63
N ALA A 132 -5.04 10.80 -4.04
CA ALA A 132 -3.80 11.12 -4.75
C ALA A 132 -3.56 10.18 -5.95
N VAL A 133 -3.83 8.88 -5.79
CA VAL A 133 -3.75 7.90 -6.91
C VAL A 133 -4.75 8.25 -8.01
N LEU A 134 -6.00 8.58 -7.66
CA LEU A 134 -7.01 8.97 -8.64
C LEU A 134 -6.60 10.26 -9.39
N LEU A 135 -6.14 11.28 -8.67
CA LEU A 135 -5.69 12.54 -9.28
C LEU A 135 -4.51 12.31 -10.22
N SER A 136 -3.57 11.44 -9.86
CA SER A 136 -2.43 11.06 -10.69
C SER A 136 -2.88 10.36 -12.00
N VAL A 137 -3.87 9.47 -11.91
CA VAL A 137 -4.46 8.80 -13.07
C VAL A 137 -5.21 9.81 -13.96
N LEU A 138 -6.03 10.69 -13.36
CA LEU A 138 -6.77 11.72 -14.11
C LEU A 138 -5.83 12.68 -14.84
N ALA A 139 -4.69 13.03 -14.24
CA ALA A 139 -3.71 13.93 -14.86
C ALA A 139 -3.25 13.42 -16.23
N ILE A 140 -3.00 12.12 -16.40
CA ILE A 140 -2.62 11.53 -17.70
C ILE A 140 -3.73 11.72 -18.75
N PHE A 141 -5.00 11.54 -18.38
CA PHE A 141 -6.10 11.75 -19.31
C PHE A 141 -6.23 13.22 -19.71
N GLU A 142 -5.99 14.17 -18.78
CA GLU A 142 -5.94 15.60 -19.11
C GLU A 142 -4.78 15.93 -20.06
N VAL A 143 -3.59 15.31 -19.91
CA VAL A 143 -2.48 15.46 -20.87
C VAL A 143 -2.90 14.98 -22.25
N ASN A 144 -3.61 13.85 -22.36
CA ASN A 144 -4.10 13.37 -23.65
C ASN A 144 -5.10 14.30 -24.32
N HIS A 145 -5.89 15.03 -23.53
CA HIS A 145 -6.77 16.11 -23.98
C HIS A 145 -6.05 17.44 -24.20
N LYS A 146 -4.71 17.47 -24.13
CA LYS A 146 -3.85 18.66 -24.27
C LYS A 146 -4.10 19.74 -23.21
N LYS A 147 -4.69 19.39 -22.08
CA LYS A 147 -4.97 20.28 -20.94
C LYS A 147 -3.83 20.23 -19.93
N TYR A 148 -2.64 20.65 -20.35
CA TYR A 148 -1.39 20.49 -19.58
C TYR A 148 -1.41 21.16 -18.21
N ILE A 149 -1.95 22.40 -18.13
CA ILE A 149 -2.05 23.14 -16.86
C ILE A 149 -2.90 22.37 -15.86
N ARG A 150 -4.05 21.82 -16.28
CA ARG A 150 -4.90 21.01 -15.40
C ARG A 150 -4.17 19.75 -14.92
N ALA A 151 -3.43 19.11 -15.80
CA ALA A 151 -2.64 17.93 -15.45
C ALA A 151 -1.57 18.25 -14.40
N ILE A 152 -0.85 19.37 -14.57
CA ILE A 152 0.15 19.84 -13.59
C ILE A 152 -0.51 20.14 -12.25
N LEU A 153 -1.66 20.82 -12.24
CA LEU A 153 -2.39 21.10 -11.00
C LEU A 153 -2.88 19.84 -10.29
N LEU A 154 -3.39 18.87 -11.05
CA LEU A 154 -3.82 17.57 -10.48
C LEU A 154 -2.65 16.83 -9.84
N LEU A 155 -1.48 16.80 -10.49
CA LEU A 155 -0.27 16.18 -9.94
C LEU A 155 0.27 16.94 -8.71
N PHE A 156 0.25 18.28 -8.75
CA PHE A 156 0.64 19.11 -7.63
C PHE A 156 -0.21 18.81 -6.38
N VAL A 157 -1.53 18.73 -6.56
CA VAL A 157 -2.46 18.39 -5.49
C VAL A 157 -2.27 16.94 -5.02
N ALA A 158 -2.04 16.00 -5.94
CA ALA A 158 -1.74 14.61 -5.61
C ALA A 158 -0.49 14.48 -4.73
N LEU A 159 0.59 15.18 -5.06
CA LEU A 159 1.81 15.23 -4.26
C LEU A 159 1.56 15.78 -2.85
N GLY A 160 0.71 16.79 -2.71
CA GLY A 160 0.35 17.38 -1.43
C GLY A 160 -0.57 16.51 -0.56
N PHE A 161 -1.15 15.44 -1.12
CA PHE A 161 -1.85 14.41 -0.40
C PHE A 161 -0.96 13.19 -0.09
N TYR A 162 -0.27 12.64 -1.10
CA TYR A 162 0.54 11.44 -0.95
C TYR A 162 1.56 11.28 -2.08
N GLN A 163 2.83 11.57 -1.82
CA GLN A 163 3.87 11.60 -2.84
C GLN A 163 4.05 10.27 -3.61
N PRO A 164 4.01 9.07 -2.97
CA PRO A 164 4.15 7.81 -3.70
C PRO A 164 3.06 7.57 -4.75
N ALA A 165 1.92 8.24 -4.65
CA ALA A 165 0.82 8.08 -5.60
C ALA A 165 1.16 8.52 -7.04
N ILE A 166 2.21 9.36 -7.21
CA ILE A 166 2.65 9.83 -8.52
C ILE A 166 3.09 8.68 -9.45
N VAL A 167 3.44 7.53 -8.89
CA VAL A 167 3.73 6.30 -9.62
C VAL A 167 2.55 5.88 -10.50
N ALA A 168 1.31 6.10 -10.07
CA ALA A 168 0.12 5.79 -10.86
C ALA A 168 0.02 6.62 -12.16
N TYR A 169 0.59 7.85 -12.16
CA TYR A 169 0.72 8.65 -13.38
C TYR A 169 1.62 7.94 -14.40
N VAL A 170 2.80 7.48 -13.96
CA VAL A 170 3.74 6.76 -14.84
C VAL A 170 3.11 5.47 -15.36
N CYS A 171 2.52 4.67 -14.48
CA CYS A 171 1.85 3.43 -14.87
C CYS A 171 0.74 3.68 -15.91
N THR A 172 -0.10 4.71 -15.71
CA THR A 172 -1.18 5.03 -16.64
C THR A 172 -0.64 5.53 -17.98
N ALA A 173 0.48 6.28 -17.99
CA ALA A 173 1.15 6.69 -19.22
C ALA A 173 1.58 5.47 -20.05
N LEU A 174 2.13 4.42 -19.42
CA LEU A 174 2.52 3.18 -20.07
C LEU A 174 1.33 2.46 -20.75
N PHE A 175 0.15 2.44 -20.11
CA PHE A 175 -1.07 1.90 -20.73
C PHE A 175 -1.51 2.71 -21.97
N ILE A 176 -1.38 4.03 -21.93
CA ILE A 176 -1.75 4.86 -23.08
C ILE A 176 -0.75 4.67 -24.23
N ILE A 177 0.53 4.60 -23.92
CA ILE A 177 1.58 4.30 -24.89
C ILE A 177 1.29 2.94 -25.55
N TYR A 178 1.00 1.90 -24.76
CA TYR A 178 0.61 0.59 -25.25
C TYR A 178 -0.60 0.61 -26.21
N LYS A 179 -1.61 1.45 -25.92
CA LYS A 179 -2.76 1.62 -26.82
C LYS A 179 -2.37 2.25 -28.18
N ILE A 180 -1.48 3.25 -28.16
CA ILE A 180 -0.99 3.90 -29.38
C ILE A 180 -0.24 2.94 -30.29
N GLU A 181 0.53 2.04 -29.71
CA GLU A 181 1.28 1.00 -30.44
C GLU A 181 0.38 0.07 -31.24
N GLN A 182 -0.85 -0.16 -30.77
CA GLN A 182 -1.82 -0.99 -31.46
C GLN A 182 -2.48 -0.33 -32.66
N GLU A 183 -2.57 1.00 -32.66
CA GLU A 183 -3.33 1.76 -33.65
C GLU A 183 -2.46 2.23 -34.86
N ASN A 184 -1.14 2.43 -34.68
CA ASN A 184 -0.29 3.14 -35.66
C ASN A 184 1.02 2.42 -36.02
N LYS A 185 1.06 1.70 -37.16
CA LYS A 185 2.26 0.94 -37.58
C LYS A 185 3.41 1.78 -38.19
N LYS A 186 3.14 2.92 -38.85
CA LYS A 186 4.15 3.60 -39.70
C LYS A 186 5.01 4.67 -39.01
N SER A 187 4.63 5.18 -37.85
CA SER A 187 5.39 6.24 -37.15
C SER A 187 5.45 6.06 -35.63
N ILE A 188 5.37 4.81 -35.18
CA ILE A 188 5.26 4.43 -33.77
C ILE A 188 6.36 5.07 -32.92
N PHE A 189 7.62 5.00 -33.34
CA PHE A 189 8.75 5.51 -32.56
C PHE A 189 8.67 7.02 -32.33
N LYS A 190 8.38 7.79 -33.39
CA LYS A 190 8.26 9.27 -33.28
C LYS A 190 7.10 9.66 -32.37
N LEU A 191 5.97 8.97 -32.48
CA LEU A 191 4.80 9.23 -31.66
C LEU A 191 5.04 8.83 -30.20
N TRP A 192 5.64 7.65 -29.97
CA TRP A 192 6.04 7.15 -28.67
C TRP A 192 6.98 8.11 -27.98
N PHE A 193 8.07 8.53 -28.63
CA PHE A 193 9.04 9.46 -28.08
C PHE A 193 8.40 10.83 -27.76
N LYS A 194 7.60 11.37 -28.70
CA LYS A 194 6.90 12.65 -28.48
C LYS A 194 5.95 12.59 -27.27
N LYS A 195 5.17 11.52 -27.14
CA LYS A 195 4.23 11.35 -26.03
C LYS A 195 4.96 11.17 -24.71
N SER A 196 5.99 10.33 -24.67
CA SER A 196 6.82 10.12 -23.48
C SER A 196 7.48 11.43 -23.01
N ALA A 197 8.02 12.23 -23.95
CA ALA A 197 8.60 13.54 -23.64
C ALA A 197 7.57 14.49 -23.03
N ILE A 198 6.35 14.55 -23.57
CA ILE A 198 5.27 15.41 -23.04
C ILE A 198 4.88 14.93 -21.62
N TYR A 199 4.68 13.62 -21.41
CA TYR A 199 4.32 13.07 -20.12
C TYR A 199 5.41 13.37 -19.08
N PHE A 200 6.67 13.16 -19.45
CA PHE A 200 7.81 13.46 -18.59
C PHE A 200 7.93 14.95 -18.25
N SER A 201 7.70 15.83 -19.23
CA SER A 201 7.76 17.29 -18.99
C SER A 201 6.67 17.75 -18.01
N VAL A 202 5.44 17.28 -18.17
CA VAL A 202 4.33 17.59 -17.24
C VAL A 202 4.63 17.07 -15.83
N PHE A 203 5.15 15.85 -15.73
CA PHE A 203 5.58 15.24 -14.47
C PHE A 203 6.67 16.05 -13.78
N LEU A 204 7.72 16.42 -14.53
CA LEU A 204 8.85 17.19 -14.01
C LEU A 204 8.42 18.58 -13.52
N VAL A 205 7.59 19.29 -14.30
CA VAL A 205 7.08 20.61 -13.91
C VAL A 205 6.26 20.52 -12.62
N ALA A 206 5.40 19.50 -12.50
CA ALA A 206 4.60 19.32 -11.28
C ALA A 206 5.48 19.07 -10.05
N ILE A 207 6.51 18.22 -10.16
CA ILE A 207 7.46 17.95 -9.05
C ILE A 207 8.24 19.21 -8.68
N LEU A 208 8.75 19.95 -9.66
CA LEU A 208 9.49 21.20 -9.40
C LEU A 208 8.61 22.24 -8.71
N LEU A 209 7.37 22.43 -9.19
CA LEU A 209 6.42 23.33 -8.53
C LEU A 209 6.15 22.89 -7.09
N TYR A 210 5.94 21.59 -6.85
CA TYR A 210 5.70 21.07 -5.52
C TYR A 210 6.92 21.26 -4.60
N TYR A 211 8.13 20.98 -5.11
CA TYR A 211 9.36 21.21 -4.37
C TYR A 211 9.51 22.67 -3.96
N PHE A 212 9.36 23.61 -4.92
CA PHE A 212 9.55 25.02 -4.66
C PHE A 212 8.44 25.67 -3.83
N LEU A 213 7.18 25.25 -3.99
CA LEU A 213 6.03 25.90 -3.33
C LEU A 213 5.62 25.21 -2.00
N VAL A 214 6.00 23.96 -1.79
CA VAL A 214 5.62 23.21 -0.59
C VAL A 214 6.85 22.77 0.21
N MET A 215 7.70 21.92 -0.37
CA MET A 215 8.78 21.31 0.41
C MET A 215 9.79 22.34 0.93
N LYS A 216 10.16 23.33 0.12
CA LYS A 216 11.12 24.36 0.50
C LYS A 216 10.59 25.32 1.60
N PHE A 217 9.27 25.50 1.69
CA PHE A 217 8.65 26.40 2.67
C PHE A 217 8.12 25.69 3.92
N THR A 218 8.15 24.34 3.95
CA THR A 218 7.83 23.60 5.17
C THR A 218 9.03 23.67 6.11
N THR A 219 8.90 24.41 7.21
CA THR A 219 9.96 24.60 8.21
C THR A 219 9.88 23.60 9.36
N ASP A 220 8.66 23.20 9.71
CA ASP A 220 8.37 22.30 10.84
C ASP A 220 8.14 20.86 10.34
N TYR A 221 9.18 20.24 9.74
CA TYR A 221 9.07 18.85 9.35
C TYR A 221 9.46 17.91 10.48
N ASN A 222 8.81 16.76 10.51
CA ASN A 222 9.09 15.71 11.47
C ASN A 222 10.52 15.19 11.29
N PHE A 223 11.16 14.72 12.37
CA PHE A 223 12.45 14.03 12.34
C PHE A 223 12.47 12.93 11.27
N TYR A 224 11.37 12.21 11.14
CA TYR A 224 11.15 11.21 10.10
C TYR A 224 11.33 11.78 8.68
N SER A 225 10.64 12.87 8.36
CA SER A 225 10.71 13.51 7.03
C SER A 225 12.09 14.10 6.76
N ALA A 226 12.77 14.62 7.78
CA ALA A 226 14.14 15.12 7.67
C ALA A 226 15.11 14.01 7.28
N THR A 227 14.98 12.83 7.88
CA THR A 227 15.87 11.69 7.62
C THR A 227 15.61 11.05 6.25
N HIS A 228 14.33 10.94 5.85
CA HIS A 228 13.92 10.25 4.63
C HIS A 228 13.73 11.18 3.40
N SER A 229 14.16 12.44 3.47
CA SER A 229 14.13 13.39 2.33
C SER A 229 15.51 13.64 1.72
N GLN A 230 16.59 13.14 2.32
CA GLN A 230 17.93 13.32 1.81
C GLN A 230 18.16 12.48 0.55
N MET A 231 18.77 13.10 -0.47
CA MET A 231 19.05 12.44 -1.74
C MET A 231 20.49 11.96 -1.82
N ALA A 232 20.68 10.74 -2.35
CA ALA A 232 22.00 10.15 -2.61
C ALA A 232 21.97 9.34 -3.91
N ILE A 233 22.47 9.91 -5.00
CA ILE A 233 22.51 9.27 -6.34
C ILE A 233 23.26 7.92 -6.30
N LYS A 234 24.28 7.78 -5.43
CA LYS A 234 25.03 6.53 -5.24
C LYS A 234 24.14 5.34 -4.86
N ASN A 235 22.97 5.60 -4.25
CA ASN A 235 22.05 4.58 -3.76
C ASN A 235 21.01 4.13 -4.83
N PHE A 236 21.08 4.65 -6.04
CA PHE A 236 20.13 4.27 -7.12
C PHE A 236 20.04 2.75 -7.31
N ILE A 237 21.15 2.06 -7.56
CA ILE A 237 21.17 0.61 -7.78
C ILE A 237 20.82 -0.19 -6.52
N PRO A 238 21.41 0.10 -5.33
CA PRO A 238 20.99 -0.52 -4.07
C PRO A 238 19.48 -0.41 -3.81
N ASN A 239 18.89 0.77 -4.05
CA ASN A 239 17.46 0.98 -3.83
C ASN A 239 16.59 0.16 -4.80
N VAL A 240 17.01 0.01 -6.07
CA VAL A 240 16.33 -0.87 -7.03
C VAL A 240 16.39 -2.34 -6.56
N ILE A 241 17.55 -2.81 -6.16
CA ILE A 241 17.73 -4.19 -5.67
C ILE A 241 16.86 -4.43 -4.43
N GLN A 242 16.86 -3.50 -3.48
CA GLN A 242 16.05 -3.62 -2.27
C GLN A 242 14.54 -3.64 -2.59
N ALA A 243 14.06 -2.78 -3.50
CA ALA A 243 12.66 -2.79 -3.91
C ALA A 243 12.25 -4.14 -4.53
N ILE A 244 13.10 -4.70 -5.40
CA ILE A 244 12.86 -6.02 -6.00
C ILE A 244 12.80 -7.10 -4.92
N LYS A 245 13.71 -7.07 -3.95
CA LYS A 245 13.74 -8.01 -2.82
C LYS A 245 12.44 -7.92 -2.00
N GLU A 246 11.98 -6.72 -1.66
CA GLU A 246 10.74 -6.53 -0.89
C GLU A 246 9.50 -7.03 -1.66
N ILE A 247 9.46 -6.80 -2.97
CA ILE A 247 8.34 -7.26 -3.80
C ILE A 247 8.38 -8.79 -3.97
N SER A 248 9.58 -9.38 -4.01
CA SER A 248 9.73 -10.82 -4.28
C SER A 248 9.03 -11.71 -3.25
N ILE A 249 8.75 -11.19 -2.06
CA ILE A 249 8.08 -11.92 -0.98
C ILE A 249 6.69 -12.46 -1.39
N ILE A 250 6.02 -11.81 -2.36
CA ILE A 250 4.73 -12.28 -2.89
C ILE A 250 4.85 -13.60 -3.65
N PHE A 251 6.05 -13.97 -4.06
CA PHE A 251 6.35 -15.20 -4.79
C PHE A 251 6.83 -16.34 -3.87
N HIS A 252 6.90 -16.09 -2.55
CA HIS A 252 7.27 -17.09 -1.56
C HIS A 252 6.03 -17.80 -1.00
N GLY A 253 6.28 -18.89 -0.28
CA GLY A 253 5.24 -19.77 0.27
C GLY A 253 4.69 -20.76 -0.77
N ASP A 254 3.81 -21.65 -0.33
CA ASP A 254 3.33 -22.81 -1.13
C ASP A 254 2.69 -22.42 -2.47
N THR A 255 1.86 -21.38 -2.46
CA THR A 255 1.17 -20.90 -3.66
C THR A 255 1.96 -19.83 -4.40
N GLY A 256 2.97 -19.23 -3.77
CA GLY A 256 3.79 -18.17 -4.34
C GLY A 256 4.65 -18.63 -5.50
N SER A 257 5.20 -19.86 -5.43
CA SER A 257 5.98 -20.47 -6.51
C SER A 257 5.13 -20.70 -7.77
N ILE A 258 3.88 -21.13 -7.60
CA ILE A 258 2.93 -21.29 -8.71
C ILE A 258 2.62 -19.93 -9.34
N TYR A 259 2.40 -18.93 -8.49
CA TYR A 259 2.14 -17.56 -8.94
C TYR A 259 3.36 -16.98 -9.67
N LEU A 260 4.58 -17.27 -9.23
CA LEU A 260 5.82 -16.89 -9.91
C LEU A 260 5.89 -17.47 -11.33
N ALA A 261 5.57 -18.76 -11.49
CA ALA A 261 5.54 -19.39 -12.81
C ALA A 261 4.51 -18.72 -13.74
N ILE A 262 3.32 -18.41 -13.22
CA ILE A 262 2.29 -17.70 -13.98
C ILE A 262 2.75 -16.27 -14.32
N PHE A 263 3.40 -15.59 -13.39
CA PHE A 263 3.95 -14.25 -13.63
C PHE A 263 4.95 -14.25 -14.79
N PHE A 264 5.94 -15.16 -14.79
CA PHE A 264 6.87 -15.30 -15.91
C PHE A 264 6.18 -15.67 -17.21
N TYR A 265 5.17 -16.53 -17.16
CA TYR A 265 4.36 -16.87 -18.34
C TYR A 265 3.62 -15.64 -18.91
N LEU A 266 3.05 -14.78 -18.05
CA LEU A 266 2.44 -13.52 -18.46
C LEU A 266 3.45 -12.58 -19.12
N VAL A 267 4.65 -12.46 -18.57
CA VAL A 267 5.73 -11.63 -19.13
C VAL A 267 6.13 -12.18 -20.53
N LEU A 268 6.27 -13.50 -20.67
CA LEU A 268 6.58 -14.13 -21.95
C LEU A 268 5.49 -13.90 -23.00
N LEU A 269 4.21 -14.06 -22.62
CA LEU A 269 3.09 -13.82 -23.53
C LEU A 269 3.02 -12.35 -23.99
N ASN A 270 3.36 -11.40 -23.12
CA ASN A 270 3.45 -9.99 -23.51
C ASN A 270 4.60 -9.72 -24.45
N LEU A 271 5.76 -10.34 -24.26
CA LEU A 271 6.88 -10.27 -25.19
C LEU A 271 6.48 -10.79 -26.59
N ILE A 272 5.87 -11.97 -26.64
CA ILE A 272 5.38 -12.56 -27.90
C ILE A 272 4.37 -11.61 -28.57
N PHE A 273 3.42 -11.08 -27.81
CA PHE A 273 2.41 -10.16 -28.33
C PHE A 273 3.04 -8.90 -28.96
N LEU A 274 3.99 -8.28 -28.27
CA LEU A 274 4.65 -7.06 -28.76
C LEU A 274 5.52 -7.34 -29.99
N ILE A 275 6.25 -8.46 -30.04
CA ILE A 275 7.04 -8.84 -31.23
C ILE A 275 6.12 -9.07 -32.44
N GLN A 276 4.99 -9.75 -32.26
CA GLN A 276 4.03 -9.99 -33.36
C GLN A 276 3.37 -8.69 -33.85
N LYS A 277 3.17 -7.73 -32.99
CA LYS A 277 2.48 -6.45 -33.34
C LYS A 277 3.40 -5.42 -33.96
N VAL A 278 4.61 -5.26 -33.44
CA VAL A 278 5.48 -4.08 -33.69
C VAL A 278 6.83 -4.50 -34.30
N SER A 279 7.06 -5.81 -34.58
CA SER A 279 8.32 -6.33 -35.14
C SER A 279 9.52 -6.06 -34.21
N TYR A 280 10.68 -5.70 -34.74
CA TYR A 280 11.90 -5.47 -33.93
C TYR A 280 11.78 -4.37 -32.88
N PHE A 281 10.97 -3.33 -33.14
CA PHE A 281 10.67 -2.31 -32.12
C PHE A 281 9.89 -2.85 -30.93
N GLY A 282 9.15 -3.95 -31.08
CA GLY A 282 8.42 -4.59 -29.99
C GLY A 282 9.32 -5.00 -28.83
N LEU A 283 10.53 -5.48 -29.13
CA LEU A 283 11.50 -5.84 -28.08
C LEU A 283 11.98 -4.60 -27.30
N LEU A 284 12.32 -3.51 -27.99
CA LEU A 284 12.73 -2.27 -27.35
C LEU A 284 11.62 -1.70 -26.45
N ILE A 285 10.40 -1.65 -26.97
CA ILE A 285 9.22 -1.18 -26.23
C ILE A 285 8.98 -2.07 -25.01
N PHE A 286 9.07 -3.39 -25.17
CA PHE A 286 8.96 -4.35 -24.07
C PHE A 286 9.98 -4.03 -22.97
N ILE A 287 11.27 -3.92 -23.33
CA ILE A 287 12.35 -3.63 -22.37
C ILE A 287 12.09 -2.31 -21.64
N VAL A 288 11.83 -1.23 -22.38
CA VAL A 288 11.63 0.09 -21.78
C VAL A 288 10.40 0.12 -20.88
N THR A 289 9.30 -0.52 -21.28
CA THR A 289 8.07 -0.57 -20.47
C THR A 289 8.30 -1.34 -19.17
N HIS A 290 8.95 -2.50 -19.23
CA HIS A 290 9.21 -3.30 -18.04
C HIS A 290 10.22 -2.63 -17.10
N LEU A 291 11.28 -2.00 -17.64
CA LEU A 291 12.19 -1.17 -16.86
C LEU A 291 11.46 0.02 -16.20
N SER A 292 10.54 0.65 -16.91
CA SER A 292 9.74 1.75 -16.35
C SER A 292 8.84 1.26 -15.19
N PHE A 293 8.26 0.06 -15.27
CA PHE A 293 7.54 -0.53 -14.15
C PHE A 293 8.46 -0.86 -12.97
N ILE A 294 9.67 -1.39 -13.22
CA ILE A 294 10.67 -1.66 -12.17
C ILE A 294 11.10 -0.36 -11.49
N ILE A 295 11.38 0.70 -12.25
CA ILE A 295 11.68 2.03 -11.70
C ILE A 295 10.48 2.57 -10.91
N SER A 296 9.26 2.35 -11.38
CA SER A 296 8.03 2.72 -10.66
C SER A 296 7.88 1.95 -9.33
N ALA A 297 8.43 0.74 -9.23
CA ALA A 297 8.45 -0.03 -7.99
C ALA A 297 9.26 0.68 -6.89
N VAL A 298 10.37 1.28 -7.27
CA VAL A 298 11.21 2.06 -6.34
C VAL A 298 10.54 3.41 -6.04
N GLY A 299 9.90 4.01 -7.05
CA GLY A 299 9.12 5.25 -6.93
C GLY A 299 9.95 6.39 -6.34
N VAL A 300 9.40 7.02 -5.29
CA VAL A 300 10.05 8.14 -4.61
C VAL A 300 11.34 7.74 -3.87
N ASN A 301 11.51 6.45 -3.57
CA ASN A 301 12.71 5.94 -2.88
C ASN A 301 13.95 5.86 -3.79
N LEU A 302 13.80 6.11 -5.10
CA LEU A 302 14.85 5.86 -6.10
C LEU A 302 16.20 6.50 -5.76
N LEU A 303 16.16 7.74 -5.27
CA LEU A 303 17.34 8.55 -4.98
C LEU A 303 17.53 8.86 -3.49
N LEU A 304 16.75 8.24 -2.60
CA LEU A 304 16.85 8.53 -1.17
C LEU A 304 18.08 7.84 -0.55
N ASP A 305 18.70 8.53 0.40
CA ASP A 305 19.83 7.98 1.17
C ASP A 305 19.34 6.89 2.13
N VAL A 306 18.23 7.12 2.79
CA VAL A 306 17.56 6.15 3.68
C VAL A 306 16.17 5.84 3.10
N PRO A 307 16.04 4.89 2.15
CA PRO A 307 14.78 4.55 1.52
C PRO A 307 13.86 3.79 2.49
N ARG A 308 12.55 3.96 2.32
CA ARG A 308 11.54 3.18 3.01
C ARG A 308 10.67 2.42 2.02
N PHE A 309 10.84 1.11 1.98
CA PHE A 309 10.05 0.21 1.15
C PHE A 309 8.88 -0.36 1.94
N GLU A 310 7.98 0.53 2.38
CA GLU A 310 6.71 0.10 2.95
C GLU A 310 5.77 -0.36 1.85
N TYR A 311 4.97 -1.39 2.08
CA TYR A 311 4.11 -1.98 1.07
C TYR A 311 3.11 -1.01 0.47
N ARG A 312 2.67 -0.01 1.24
CA ARG A 312 1.83 1.09 0.75
C ARG A 312 2.47 1.94 -0.37
N THR A 313 3.78 1.81 -0.61
CA THR A 313 4.46 2.52 -1.70
C THR A 313 4.47 1.74 -3.02
N PHE A 314 4.19 0.43 -3.00
CA PHE A 314 4.17 -0.42 -4.19
C PHE A 314 2.86 -0.37 -4.99
N ILE A 315 2.30 0.82 -5.13
CA ILE A 315 1.04 1.09 -5.86
C ILE A 315 1.09 0.57 -7.30
N PHE A 316 2.27 0.62 -7.93
CA PHE A 316 2.48 0.19 -9.31
C PHE A 316 2.04 -1.25 -9.59
N TYR A 317 2.10 -2.15 -8.60
CA TYR A 317 2.01 -3.59 -8.80
C TYR A 317 0.67 -4.04 -9.41
N GLY A 318 -0.44 -3.52 -8.90
CA GLY A 318 -1.76 -3.79 -9.47
C GLY A 318 -1.90 -3.32 -10.92
N PHE A 319 -1.33 -2.16 -11.23
CA PHE A 319 -1.27 -1.65 -12.60
C PHE A 319 -0.40 -2.55 -13.50
N TYR A 320 0.75 -2.97 -13.02
CA TYR A 320 1.65 -3.83 -13.79
C TYR A 320 1.02 -5.18 -14.13
N ILE A 321 0.42 -5.87 -13.15
CA ILE A 321 -0.29 -7.12 -13.40
C ILE A 321 -1.45 -6.93 -14.38
N SER A 322 -2.22 -5.84 -14.24
CA SER A 322 -3.29 -5.50 -15.18
C SER A 322 -2.76 -5.23 -16.59
N TYR A 323 -1.59 -4.59 -16.71
CA TYR A 323 -0.92 -4.41 -18.00
C TYR A 323 -0.57 -5.75 -18.65
N LEU A 324 0.05 -6.67 -17.92
CA LEU A 324 0.39 -8.00 -18.38
C LEU A 324 -0.87 -8.80 -18.79
N LEU A 325 -1.93 -8.73 -18.01
CA LEU A 325 -3.20 -9.40 -18.32
C LEU A 325 -3.89 -8.80 -19.55
N LEU A 326 -3.78 -7.50 -19.77
CA LEU A 326 -4.33 -6.85 -20.96
C LEU A 326 -3.67 -7.37 -22.23
N GLY A 327 -2.33 -7.39 -22.31
CA GLY A 327 -1.60 -7.92 -23.45
C GLY A 327 -1.86 -9.41 -23.67
N THR A 328 -1.81 -10.20 -22.60
CA THR A 328 -2.15 -11.63 -22.64
C THR A 328 -3.57 -11.87 -23.17
N SER A 329 -4.54 -11.06 -22.72
CA SER A 329 -5.93 -11.21 -23.15
C SER A 329 -6.12 -10.93 -24.64
N GLN A 330 -5.37 -9.99 -25.18
CA GLN A 330 -5.43 -9.67 -26.60
C GLN A 330 -4.79 -10.77 -27.44
N LEU A 331 -3.62 -11.29 -27.03
CA LEU A 331 -2.93 -12.38 -27.70
C LEU A 331 -3.79 -13.64 -27.75
N LEU A 332 -4.28 -14.11 -26.61
CA LEU A 332 -5.03 -15.37 -26.50
C LEU A 332 -6.42 -15.28 -27.14
N ASN A 333 -7.06 -14.11 -27.15
CA ASN A 333 -8.31 -13.90 -27.87
C ASN A 333 -8.10 -13.99 -29.40
N GLN A 334 -7.00 -13.43 -29.93
CA GLN A 334 -6.65 -13.51 -31.35
C GLN A 334 -6.35 -14.95 -31.77
N ALA A 335 -5.66 -15.70 -30.94
CA ALA A 335 -5.31 -17.09 -31.17
C ALA A 335 -6.44 -18.10 -30.86
N ASN A 336 -7.63 -17.64 -30.47
CA ASN A 336 -8.78 -18.48 -30.09
C ASN A 336 -8.59 -19.33 -28.81
N TYR A 337 -7.59 -19.03 -27.99
CA TYR A 337 -7.26 -19.77 -26.77
C TYR A 337 -7.98 -19.24 -25.51
N LYS A 338 -9.27 -18.92 -25.61
CA LYS A 338 -10.07 -18.31 -24.53
C LYS A 338 -10.11 -19.14 -23.24
N LYS A 339 -10.04 -20.49 -23.34
CA LYS A 339 -10.04 -21.37 -22.16
C LYS A 339 -8.83 -21.10 -21.27
N TYR A 340 -7.64 -21.02 -21.84
CA TYR A 340 -6.40 -20.74 -21.11
C TYR A 340 -6.42 -19.33 -20.52
N LEU A 341 -6.95 -18.35 -21.26
CA LEU A 341 -7.14 -17.00 -20.73
C LEU A 341 -8.00 -16.98 -19.45
N TYR A 342 -9.15 -17.67 -19.46
CA TYR A 342 -10.00 -17.73 -18.26
C TYR A 342 -9.33 -18.41 -17.08
N MET A 343 -8.53 -19.46 -17.32
CA MET A 343 -7.75 -20.12 -16.27
C MET A 343 -6.72 -19.17 -15.63
N ILE A 344 -5.96 -18.43 -16.46
CA ILE A 344 -4.98 -17.46 -15.99
C ILE A 344 -5.67 -16.34 -15.18
N LEU A 345 -6.73 -15.75 -15.75
CA LEU A 345 -7.47 -14.68 -15.08
C LEU A 345 -8.04 -15.15 -13.74
N PHE A 346 -8.63 -16.35 -13.71
CA PHE A 346 -9.15 -16.93 -12.47
C PHE A 346 -8.03 -17.11 -11.43
N PHE A 347 -6.92 -17.71 -11.81
CA PHE A 347 -5.84 -17.99 -10.87
C PHE A 347 -5.25 -16.70 -10.28
N VAL A 348 -4.91 -15.71 -11.11
CA VAL A 348 -4.32 -14.45 -10.67
C VAL A 348 -5.28 -13.69 -9.73
N THR A 349 -6.55 -13.59 -10.11
CA THR A 349 -7.54 -12.86 -9.29
C THR A 349 -7.87 -13.61 -8.02
N PHE A 350 -7.98 -14.93 -8.07
CA PHE A 350 -8.23 -15.76 -6.90
C PHE A 350 -7.06 -15.73 -5.91
N TYR A 351 -5.81 -15.71 -6.42
CA TYR A 351 -4.61 -15.56 -5.59
C TYR A 351 -4.63 -14.25 -4.80
N PHE A 352 -4.90 -13.11 -5.47
CA PHE A 352 -5.00 -11.82 -4.80
C PHE A 352 -6.16 -11.74 -3.81
N TYR A 353 -7.29 -12.29 -4.19
CA TYR A 353 -8.45 -12.38 -3.32
C TYR A 353 -8.17 -13.21 -2.06
N SER A 354 -7.52 -14.36 -2.22
CA SER A 354 -7.11 -15.22 -1.12
C SER A 354 -6.15 -14.52 -0.15
N ILE A 355 -5.15 -13.79 -0.68
CA ILE A 355 -4.25 -12.99 0.17
C ILE A 355 -5.06 -11.96 0.96
N ALA A 356 -5.95 -11.21 0.31
CA ALA A 356 -6.74 -10.19 0.98
C ALA A 356 -7.59 -10.74 2.13
N LEU A 357 -8.25 -11.89 1.92
CA LEU A 357 -9.03 -12.56 2.97
C LEU A 357 -8.12 -13.02 4.12
N ASN A 358 -6.96 -13.61 3.83
CA ASN A 358 -6.05 -14.11 4.85
C ASN A 358 -5.38 -12.96 5.62
N VAL A 359 -5.06 -11.85 4.97
CA VAL A 359 -4.60 -10.61 5.66
C VAL A 359 -5.67 -10.11 6.62
N SER A 360 -6.93 -10.03 6.16
CA SER A 360 -8.05 -9.60 6.99
C SER A 360 -8.21 -10.49 8.24
N ASN A 361 -8.20 -11.80 8.05
CA ASN A 361 -8.30 -12.76 9.15
C ASN A 361 -7.10 -12.66 10.12
N ALA A 362 -5.89 -12.46 9.59
CA ALA A 362 -4.69 -12.27 10.41
C ALA A 362 -4.79 -10.98 11.25
N GLN A 363 -5.22 -9.86 10.64
CA GLN A 363 -5.43 -8.58 11.33
C GLN A 363 -6.48 -8.70 12.43
N LYS A 364 -7.61 -9.34 12.13
CA LYS A 364 -8.67 -9.55 13.11
C LYS A 364 -8.19 -10.41 14.27
N SER A 365 -7.58 -11.57 13.99
CA SER A 365 -7.10 -12.49 15.03
C SER A 365 -6.03 -11.84 15.91
N LYS A 366 -5.13 -11.04 15.29
CA LYS A 366 -4.13 -10.27 16.04
C LYS A 366 -4.79 -9.25 16.95
N LYS A 367 -5.74 -8.47 16.43
CA LYS A 367 -6.48 -7.46 17.20
C LYS A 367 -7.21 -8.09 18.39
N ASP A 368 -7.99 -9.14 18.15
CA ASP A 368 -8.79 -9.80 19.20
C ASP A 368 -7.87 -10.36 20.32
N PHE A 369 -6.71 -10.89 19.94
CA PHE A 369 -5.69 -11.35 20.90
C PHE A 369 -5.08 -10.18 21.68
N GLU A 370 -4.63 -9.13 20.98
CA GLU A 370 -4.03 -7.95 21.60
C GLU A 370 -5.00 -7.25 22.55
N ASP A 371 -6.28 -7.12 22.18
CA ASP A 371 -7.32 -6.53 23.03
C ASP A 371 -7.47 -7.33 24.34
N SER A 372 -7.47 -8.67 24.27
CA SER A 372 -7.56 -9.51 25.47
C SER A 372 -6.33 -9.39 26.38
N VAL A 373 -5.13 -9.33 25.81
CA VAL A 373 -3.88 -9.14 26.56
C VAL A 373 -3.84 -7.74 27.20
N MET A 374 -4.30 -6.73 26.49
CA MET A 374 -4.34 -5.34 27.02
C MET A 374 -5.29 -5.18 28.19
N ILE A 375 -6.46 -5.83 28.17
CA ILE A 375 -7.41 -5.80 29.29
C ILE A 375 -6.75 -6.39 30.54
N ASN A 376 -6.10 -7.56 30.43
CA ASN A 376 -5.41 -8.18 31.57
C ASN A 376 -4.24 -7.31 32.07
N LEU A 377 -3.44 -6.77 31.15
CA LEU A 377 -2.32 -5.88 31.47
C LEU A 377 -2.78 -4.63 32.23
N VAL A 378 -3.89 -4.03 31.82
CA VAL A 378 -4.45 -2.84 32.50
C VAL A 378 -4.91 -3.20 33.91
N GLN A 379 -5.55 -4.37 34.11
CA GLN A 379 -5.93 -4.83 35.45
C GLN A 379 -4.70 -5.04 36.32
N ASP A 380 -3.65 -5.71 35.83
CA ASP A 380 -2.41 -5.91 36.58
C ASP A 380 -1.72 -4.58 36.91
N LEU A 381 -1.74 -3.59 36.01
CA LEU A 381 -1.19 -2.27 36.27
C LEU A 381 -1.97 -1.51 37.35
N TYR A 382 -3.28 -1.65 37.42
CA TYR A 382 -4.10 -1.05 38.50
C TYR A 382 -3.83 -1.72 39.86
N GLU A 383 -3.52 -3.03 39.89
CA GLU A 383 -3.14 -3.75 41.12
C GLU A 383 -1.75 -3.33 41.64
N ILE A 384 -0.84 -3.02 40.73
CA ILE A 384 0.54 -2.57 41.04
C ILE A 384 0.56 -1.13 41.55
N ASP A 385 -0.58 -0.41 41.47
CA ASP A 385 -0.71 1.02 41.53
C ASP A 385 0.01 1.67 42.71
N ASN A 386 1.13 2.32 42.43
CA ASN A 386 1.79 3.34 43.24
C ASN A 386 2.56 4.35 42.37
N CYS A 387 2.32 4.43 41.06
CA CYS A 387 3.13 5.26 40.19
C CYS A 387 2.35 6.29 39.40
N ASN A 388 1.94 7.39 40.07
CA ASN A 388 1.19 8.47 39.41
C ASN A 388 1.98 9.24 38.33
N ASP A 389 3.31 9.06 38.23
CA ASP A 389 4.19 9.84 37.37
C ASP A 389 5.19 9.02 36.55
N CYS A 390 4.98 7.69 36.44
CA CYS A 390 5.88 6.82 35.72
C CYS A 390 5.85 6.98 34.21
N TYR A 391 6.99 6.73 33.58
CA TYR A 391 7.11 6.55 32.14
C TYR A 391 6.93 5.09 31.75
N TYR A 392 6.04 4.84 30.79
CA TYR A 392 5.80 3.50 30.26
C TYR A 392 6.72 3.21 29.07
N VAL A 393 7.28 1.99 29.03
CA VAL A 393 8.11 1.48 27.96
C VAL A 393 7.59 0.09 27.56
N PHE A 394 7.33 -0.10 26.27
CA PHE A 394 6.84 -1.37 25.74
C PHE A 394 7.92 -2.04 24.90
N LEU A 395 8.23 -3.29 25.19
CA LEU A 395 9.23 -4.11 24.50
C LEU A 395 8.62 -5.42 24.05
N GLY A 396 9.16 -5.96 22.98
CA GLY A 396 8.72 -7.24 22.42
C GLY A 396 7.44 -7.16 21.60
N GLU A 397 7.14 -8.27 20.98
CA GLU A 397 5.97 -8.45 20.13
C GLU A 397 5.42 -9.85 20.32
N TYR A 398 4.12 -9.99 20.29
CA TYR A 398 3.46 -11.28 20.32
C TYR A 398 2.45 -11.40 19.18
N ASN A 399 2.54 -12.49 18.44
CA ASN A 399 1.56 -12.83 17.41
C ASN A 399 0.86 -14.15 17.79
N PRO A 400 -0.47 -14.25 17.67
CA PRO A 400 -1.16 -15.51 17.90
C PRO A 400 -0.79 -16.55 16.83
N TYR A 401 -0.80 -17.83 17.19
CA TYR A 401 -0.39 -18.93 16.30
C TYR A 401 -1.08 -18.91 14.92
N ILE A 402 -2.33 -18.50 14.86
CA ILE A 402 -3.05 -18.40 13.58
C ILE A 402 -2.38 -17.40 12.61
N VAL A 403 -1.80 -16.31 13.13
CA VAL A 403 -1.08 -15.32 12.30
C VAL A 403 0.20 -15.94 11.74
N HIS A 404 0.97 -16.67 12.55
CA HIS A 404 2.17 -17.39 12.09
C HIS A 404 1.84 -18.36 10.96
N ARG A 405 0.82 -19.20 11.12
CA ARG A 405 0.38 -20.15 10.10
C ARG A 405 -0.04 -19.46 8.79
N LEU A 406 -0.67 -18.29 8.88
CA LEU A 406 -1.06 -17.52 7.68
C LEU A 406 0.15 -16.87 7.00
N ILE A 407 1.15 -16.43 7.77
CA ILE A 407 2.43 -15.92 7.26
C ILE A 407 3.19 -17.03 6.53
N ASP A 408 3.26 -18.24 7.09
CA ASP A 408 3.92 -19.39 6.46
C ASP A 408 3.33 -19.68 5.07
N LYS A 409 2.01 -19.60 4.96
CA LYS A 409 1.31 -19.81 3.68
C LYS A 409 1.47 -18.66 2.70
N TYR A 410 1.41 -17.43 3.20
CA TYR A 410 1.51 -16.19 2.42
C TYR A 410 2.48 -15.22 3.12
N PRO A 411 3.79 -15.33 2.90
CA PRO A 411 4.79 -14.49 3.59
C PRO A 411 4.57 -12.98 3.45
N VAL A 412 3.89 -12.54 2.39
CA VAL A 412 3.48 -11.14 2.19
C VAL A 412 2.63 -10.60 3.35
N ILE A 413 1.91 -11.47 4.07
CA ILE A 413 1.08 -11.11 5.23
C ILE A 413 1.94 -10.49 6.34
N MET A 414 3.14 -11.00 6.58
CA MET A 414 4.07 -10.50 7.61
C MET A 414 4.32 -8.99 7.50
N LYS A 415 4.36 -8.48 6.28
CA LYS A 415 4.64 -7.07 6.00
C LYS A 415 3.39 -6.19 5.97
N ILE A 416 2.21 -6.79 5.87
CA ILE A 416 0.93 -6.08 5.83
C ILE A 416 0.27 -6.04 7.21
N VAL A 417 0.41 -7.11 8.00
CA VAL A 417 -0.11 -7.13 9.37
C VAL A 417 0.66 -6.12 10.21
N SER A 418 -0.06 -5.21 10.86
CA SER A 418 0.57 -4.13 11.64
C SER A 418 1.49 -4.68 12.72
N SER A 419 2.67 -4.06 12.87
CA SER A 419 3.58 -4.37 13.95
C SER A 419 3.03 -3.88 15.29
N SER A 420 3.48 -4.50 16.37
CA SER A 420 3.09 -4.18 17.75
C SER A 420 3.80 -2.97 18.35
N GLY A 421 4.63 -2.27 17.59
CA GLY A 421 5.37 -1.07 18.06
C GLY A 421 4.51 0.06 18.63
N TYR A 422 3.21 -0.04 18.47
CA TYR A 422 2.22 0.96 18.90
C TYR A 422 1.40 0.55 20.12
N TYR A 423 1.85 -0.42 20.92
CA TYR A 423 1.13 -0.90 22.10
C TYR A 423 0.77 0.19 23.11
N ILE A 424 1.67 1.16 23.36
CA ILE A 424 1.38 2.27 24.27
C ILE A 424 0.12 3.05 23.86
N TYR A 425 -0.05 3.28 22.56
CA TYR A 425 -1.21 4.03 22.05
C TYR A 425 -2.47 3.17 22.04
N LYS A 426 -2.35 1.86 21.84
CA LYS A 426 -3.47 0.92 22.00
C LYS A 426 -3.91 0.87 23.45
N MET A 427 -2.96 0.77 24.40
CA MET A 427 -3.24 0.75 25.83
C MET A 427 -3.92 2.05 26.29
N GLN A 428 -3.59 3.20 25.68
CA GLN A 428 -4.24 4.49 26.00
C GLN A 428 -5.76 4.43 25.84
N ASN A 429 -6.30 3.58 24.98
CA ASN A 429 -7.75 3.42 24.80
C ASN A 429 -8.45 2.78 26.02
N TYR A 430 -7.71 2.16 26.93
CA TYR A 430 -8.21 1.51 28.14
C TYR A 430 -7.98 2.34 29.42
N PHE A 431 -7.28 3.47 29.32
CA PHE A 431 -7.03 4.36 30.45
C PHE A 431 -7.82 5.66 30.32
N PRO A 432 -8.42 6.14 31.44
CA PRO A 432 -9.16 7.40 31.46
C PRO A 432 -8.26 8.65 31.44
N VAL A 433 -6.96 8.47 31.67
CA VAL A 433 -5.95 9.56 31.69
C VAL A 433 -4.87 9.29 30.66
N GLN A 434 -4.22 10.36 30.20
CA GLN A 434 -3.13 10.23 29.24
C GLN A 434 -1.89 9.63 29.92
N LEU A 435 -1.41 8.51 29.39
CA LEU A 435 -0.21 7.84 29.87
C LEU A 435 1.05 8.60 29.44
N LYS A 436 2.02 8.75 30.35
CA LYS A 436 3.35 9.24 30.01
C LYS A 436 4.17 8.12 29.41
N TYR A 437 4.88 8.37 28.33
CA TYR A 437 5.75 7.38 27.68
C TYR A 437 7.11 7.97 27.36
N ARG A 438 8.15 7.13 27.48
CA ARG A 438 9.51 7.52 27.13
C ARG A 438 9.69 7.41 25.61
N LYS A 439 10.13 8.49 24.98
CA LYS A 439 10.44 8.51 23.55
C LYS A 439 11.82 7.93 23.29
N PHE A 440 11.91 7.07 22.30
CA PHE A 440 13.18 6.52 21.78
C PHE A 440 13.27 6.82 20.28
N VAL A 441 14.49 6.93 19.78
CA VAL A 441 14.74 7.21 18.36
C VAL A 441 14.36 5.99 17.50
N ASN A 442 14.64 4.78 18.01
CA ASN A 442 14.35 3.52 17.34
C ASN A 442 14.17 2.39 18.36
N ASP A 443 13.76 1.21 17.91
CA ASP A 443 13.56 0.06 18.78
C ASP A 443 14.88 -0.48 19.38
N ILE A 444 16.00 -0.36 18.68
CA ILE A 444 17.33 -0.78 19.20
C ILE A 444 17.69 0.05 20.44
N ASP A 445 17.47 1.36 20.40
CA ASP A 445 17.73 2.23 21.56
C ASP A 445 16.82 1.85 22.75
N LYS A 446 15.60 1.45 22.47
CA LYS A 446 14.65 0.97 23.47
C LYS A 446 15.13 -0.33 24.16
N TYR A 447 15.61 -1.30 23.37
CA TYR A 447 16.19 -2.54 23.91
C TYR A 447 17.48 -2.27 24.65
N ASN A 448 18.40 -1.46 24.11
CA ASN A 448 19.63 -1.07 24.77
C ASN A 448 19.36 -0.37 26.11
N PHE A 449 18.33 0.47 26.19
CA PHE A 449 17.90 1.10 27.43
C PHE A 449 17.48 0.04 28.46
N PHE A 450 16.70 -0.94 28.08
CA PHE A 450 16.28 -2.01 28.95
C PHE A 450 17.46 -2.88 29.40
N GLU A 451 18.26 -3.39 28.49
CA GLU A 451 19.42 -4.26 28.79
C GLU A 451 20.43 -3.60 29.74
N LYS A 452 20.72 -2.32 29.53
CA LYS A 452 21.64 -1.57 30.42
C LYS A 452 21.10 -1.38 31.83
N ASN A 453 19.81 -1.37 32.00
CA ASN A 453 19.16 -1.03 33.26
C ASN A 453 18.37 -2.19 33.89
N VAL A 454 18.32 -3.36 33.26
CA VAL A 454 17.48 -4.48 33.71
C VAL A 454 17.71 -4.85 35.18
N ASN A 455 18.96 -4.79 35.65
CA ASN A 455 19.33 -5.06 37.05
C ASN A 455 18.84 -4.00 38.05
N LEU A 456 18.35 -2.87 37.59
CA LEU A 456 17.80 -1.77 38.41
C LEU A 456 16.28 -1.87 38.52
N TYR A 457 15.68 -2.86 37.89
CA TYR A 457 14.21 -3.05 37.86
C TYR A 457 13.83 -4.29 38.64
N GLU A 458 12.79 -4.16 39.44
CA GLU A 458 12.14 -5.28 40.10
C GLU A 458 11.04 -5.87 39.20
N ILE A 459 10.84 -7.18 39.27
CA ILE A 459 9.69 -7.83 38.62
C ILE A 459 8.47 -7.57 39.50
N LEU A 460 7.60 -6.68 39.03
CA LEU A 460 6.36 -6.34 39.72
C LEU A 460 5.26 -7.39 39.49
N LYS A 461 5.18 -7.89 38.25
CA LYS A 461 4.21 -8.92 37.86
C LYS A 461 4.78 -9.77 36.72
N GLN A 462 4.45 -11.04 36.73
CA GLN A 462 4.81 -11.96 35.65
C GLN A 462 3.58 -12.73 35.19
N ASP A 463 3.18 -12.52 33.95
CA ASP A 463 2.10 -13.25 33.27
C ASP A 463 2.68 -14.18 32.19
N LYS A 464 1.82 -15.01 31.59
CA LYS A 464 2.16 -15.87 30.46
C LYS A 464 2.65 -15.08 29.24
N PHE A 465 2.07 -13.93 28.98
CA PHE A 465 2.29 -13.14 27.76
C PHE A 465 3.28 -11.99 27.97
N TYR A 466 3.43 -11.47 29.19
CA TYR A 466 4.29 -10.34 29.48
C TYR A 466 4.94 -10.45 30.89
N THR A 467 5.95 -9.62 31.08
CA THR A 467 6.52 -9.36 32.41
C THR A 467 6.55 -7.83 32.61
N ILE A 468 6.08 -7.39 33.77
CA ILE A 468 6.09 -5.98 34.16
C ILE A 468 7.26 -5.78 35.11
N TYR A 469 8.14 -4.87 34.73
CA TYR A 469 9.27 -4.41 35.55
C TYR A 469 9.05 -2.98 36.00
N GLY A 470 9.49 -2.61 37.20
CA GLY A 470 9.41 -1.25 37.73
C GLY A 470 10.59 -0.84 38.58
N ASN A 471 10.87 0.48 38.64
CA ASN A 471 11.89 1.07 39.53
C ASN A 471 11.43 2.37 40.17
N GLY A 472 10.13 2.63 40.24
CA GLY A 472 9.53 3.88 40.76
C GLY A 472 9.51 5.05 39.78
N GLU A 473 10.30 5.01 38.71
CA GLU A 473 10.35 6.05 37.65
C GLU A 473 9.79 5.54 36.30
N ASN A 474 10.08 4.27 36.01
CA ASN A 474 9.71 3.64 34.76
C ASN A 474 8.99 2.33 35.01
N ILE A 475 7.98 2.06 34.21
CA ILE A 475 7.31 0.75 34.10
C ILE A 475 7.63 0.19 32.72
N ILE A 476 8.32 -0.95 32.69
CA ILE A 476 8.69 -1.62 31.45
C ILE A 476 7.83 -2.86 31.31
N ILE A 477 7.09 -2.93 30.22
CA ILE A 477 6.25 -4.06 29.85
C ILE A 477 6.96 -4.82 28.75
N TYR A 478 7.46 -6.01 29.08
CA TYR A 478 8.16 -6.88 28.17
C TYR A 478 7.24 -8.02 27.72
N PHE A 479 6.81 -7.97 26.44
CA PHE A 479 6.04 -9.05 25.85
C PHE A 479 6.95 -10.22 25.48
N LYS A 480 6.60 -11.40 25.97
CA LYS A 480 7.33 -12.67 25.72
C LYS A 480 6.96 -13.20 24.34
N GLY A 481 7.48 -12.60 23.28
CA GLY A 481 7.36 -13.14 21.93
C GLY A 481 8.00 -14.53 21.85
N ASP A 482 7.49 -15.40 21.01
CA ASP A 482 8.02 -16.75 20.83
C ASP A 482 9.39 -16.82 20.14
N GLY A 483 10.04 -15.68 19.88
CA GLY A 483 11.40 -15.60 19.34
C GLY A 483 11.62 -16.18 17.94
N SER A 484 10.58 -16.76 17.33
CA SER A 484 10.71 -17.57 16.12
C SER A 484 10.76 -16.78 14.81
N TYR A 485 10.62 -15.44 14.85
CA TYR A 485 10.66 -14.59 13.66
C TYR A 485 11.53 -13.34 13.85
N ARG A 486 12.81 -13.56 14.15
CA ARG A 486 13.85 -12.53 14.00
C ARG A 486 14.57 -12.66 12.67
#